data_4bd02ec5c5ada1524e693b6ca3a60103
#
_entry.id   4bd02ec5c5ada1524e693b6ca3a60103
#
_cell.length_a   1.000
_cell.length_b   1.000
_cell.length_c   1.000
_cell.angle_alpha   90.00
_cell.angle_beta   90.00
_cell.angle_gamma   90.00
#
_symmetry.space_group_name_H-M   'P 1'
#
loop_
_entity.id
_entity.type
_entity.pdbx_description
1 polymer ?
#
loop_
_entity_poly.entity_id
_entity_poly.type
_entity_poly.pdbx_seq_one_letter_code
_entity_poly.pdbx_strand_id
1 'polypeptide(L)'
;MLLVGLFAASSAQFLHIDTARLNSSYRALLKEPQSSSMQMEFFNAFPANWNDFYCTYRFCEKDGYDLSMYDAAYEHIEALGGCTAINDTLFCKRLIALSVGASLEVDAPNYLHGLVHRRMKQKSDIFMYCLSQIERGHQMQFWQFYLSRIVGGATDKSEFKALHAKYKKKYPDMMKRMAVAYENFHNGVLFISDFYRNL
;
A
#
# COMPACT_ATOMS: atom_id res chain seq x y z
N MET A 1 -48.73 -18.89 3.34
CA MET A 1 -48.21 -17.60 2.88
C MET A 1 -46.68 -17.62 3.14
N LEU A 2 -45.90 -18.03 2.11
CA LEU A 2 -44.46 -18.21 2.22
C LEU A 2 -43.82 -16.87 1.80
N LEU A 3 -43.12 -16.24 2.74
CA LEU A 3 -42.24 -15.08 2.46
C LEU A 3 -40.92 -15.61 1.90
N VAL A 4 -40.71 -15.46 0.59
CA VAL A 4 -39.41 -15.68 -0.07
C VAL A 4 -38.57 -14.43 0.15
N GLY A 5 -37.62 -14.50 1.07
CA GLY A 5 -36.63 -13.45 1.27
C GLY A 5 -35.66 -13.41 0.08
N LEU A 6 -35.70 -12.33 -0.72
CA LEU A 6 -34.67 -12.02 -1.72
C LEU A 6 -33.40 -11.63 -0.95
N PHE A 7 -32.42 -12.52 -0.92
CA PHE A 7 -31.04 -12.15 -0.65
C PHE A 7 -30.49 -11.46 -1.91
N ALA A 8 -30.41 -10.13 -1.87
CA ALA A 8 -29.64 -9.39 -2.83
C ALA A 8 -28.15 -9.70 -2.60
N ALA A 9 -27.57 -10.53 -3.45
CA ALA A 9 -26.14 -10.72 -3.52
C ALA A 9 -25.52 -9.36 -3.91
N SER A 10 -24.88 -8.70 -2.96
CA SER A 10 -24.01 -7.55 -3.22
C SER A 10 -22.82 -8.06 -4.03
N SER A 11 -22.88 -7.97 -5.36
CA SER A 11 -21.72 -8.12 -6.20
C SER A 11 -20.75 -6.97 -5.84
N ALA A 12 -19.66 -7.30 -5.15
CA ALA A 12 -18.55 -6.38 -4.97
C ALA A 12 -18.13 -5.90 -6.38
N GLN A 13 -18.48 -4.67 -6.73
CA GLN A 13 -17.95 -4.03 -7.94
C GLN A 13 -16.46 -3.87 -7.73
N PHE A 14 -15.67 -4.74 -8.34
CA PHE A 14 -14.24 -4.50 -8.52
C PHE A 14 -14.12 -3.22 -9.34
N LEU A 15 -13.71 -2.13 -8.69
CA LEU A 15 -13.36 -0.90 -9.37
C LEU A 15 -12.18 -1.22 -10.31
N HIS A 16 -12.48 -1.32 -11.59
CA HIS A 16 -11.46 -1.58 -12.60
C HIS A 16 -10.65 -0.29 -12.76
N ILE A 17 -9.36 -0.34 -12.43
CA ILE A 17 -8.45 0.77 -12.72
C ILE A 17 -8.42 0.97 -14.23
N ASP A 18 -8.50 2.22 -14.67
CA ASP A 18 -8.27 2.61 -16.05
C ASP A 18 -6.77 2.50 -16.36
N THR A 19 -6.34 1.30 -16.80
CA THR A 19 -4.95 1.01 -17.16
C THR A 19 -4.47 1.83 -18.34
N ALA A 20 -5.37 2.20 -19.27
CA ALA A 20 -5.03 3.07 -20.40
C ALA A 20 -4.68 4.48 -19.93
N ARG A 21 -5.45 5.02 -18.97
CA ARG A 21 -5.15 6.30 -18.32
C ARG A 21 -3.85 6.24 -17.51
N LEU A 22 -3.63 5.15 -16.76
CA LEU A 22 -2.41 4.96 -16.00
C LEU A 22 -1.18 4.97 -16.91
N ASN A 23 -1.19 4.20 -17.99
CA ASN A 23 -0.12 4.17 -19.00
C ASN A 23 0.09 5.50 -19.68
N SER A 24 -0.98 6.18 -20.11
CA SER A 24 -0.85 7.47 -20.81
C SER A 24 -0.28 8.56 -19.89
N SER A 25 -0.71 8.62 -18.62
CA SER A 25 -0.19 9.57 -17.63
C SER A 25 1.26 9.26 -17.26
N TYR A 26 1.64 7.99 -17.16
CA TYR A 26 3.03 7.59 -16.95
C TYR A 26 3.93 8.04 -18.11
N ARG A 27 3.52 7.79 -19.37
CA ARG A 27 4.27 8.24 -20.56
C ARG A 27 4.39 9.77 -20.64
N ALA A 28 3.35 10.50 -20.25
CA ALA A 28 3.39 11.96 -20.16
C ALA A 28 4.39 12.42 -19.09
N LEU A 29 4.37 11.80 -17.90
CA LEU A 29 5.31 12.08 -16.83
C LEU A 29 6.77 11.83 -17.25
N LEU A 30 7.05 10.76 -18.00
CA LEU A 30 8.40 10.49 -18.49
C LEU A 30 8.94 11.58 -19.43
N LYS A 31 8.06 12.23 -20.20
CA LYS A 31 8.46 13.33 -21.10
C LYS A 31 8.73 14.63 -20.32
N GLU A 32 7.96 14.88 -19.27
CA GLU A 32 8.03 16.11 -18.48
C GLU A 32 8.06 15.79 -16.96
N PRO A 33 9.13 15.15 -16.45
CA PRO A 33 9.16 14.64 -15.07
C PRO A 33 9.11 15.74 -14.01
N GLN A 34 9.45 16.97 -14.35
CA GLN A 34 9.39 18.12 -13.44
C GLN A 34 8.04 18.87 -13.50
N SER A 35 7.14 18.51 -14.42
CA SER A 35 5.81 19.11 -14.54
C SER A 35 4.92 18.71 -13.37
N SER A 36 4.52 19.67 -12.54
CA SER A 36 3.61 19.43 -11.40
C SER A 36 2.26 18.88 -11.86
N SER A 37 1.78 19.28 -13.04
CA SER A 37 0.52 18.77 -13.61
C SER A 37 0.64 17.30 -14.02
N MET A 38 1.74 16.91 -14.68
CA MET A 38 1.96 15.51 -15.07
C MET A 38 2.17 14.61 -13.85
N GLN A 39 2.90 15.08 -12.83
CA GLN A 39 3.04 14.36 -11.57
C GLN A 39 1.68 14.15 -10.88
N MET A 40 0.84 15.17 -10.83
CA MET A 40 -0.49 15.09 -10.23
C MET A 40 -1.41 14.17 -11.02
N GLU A 41 -1.37 14.23 -12.36
CA GLU A 41 -2.18 13.37 -13.22
C GLU A 41 -1.80 11.89 -13.05
N PHE A 42 -0.51 11.57 -13.06
CA PHE A 42 -0.03 10.21 -12.81
C PHE A 42 -0.39 9.75 -11.39
N PHE A 43 -0.19 10.59 -10.37
CA PHE A 43 -0.58 10.28 -9.00
C PHE A 43 -2.07 9.96 -8.87
N ASN A 44 -2.93 10.66 -9.61
CA ASN A 44 -4.38 10.43 -9.59
C ASN A 44 -4.81 9.21 -10.41
N ALA A 45 -4.03 8.83 -11.43
CA ALA A 45 -4.26 7.62 -12.23
C ALA A 45 -3.72 6.36 -11.54
N PHE A 46 -2.74 6.50 -10.64
CA PHE A 46 -2.17 5.38 -9.89
C PHE A 46 -3.19 4.80 -8.90
N PRO A 47 -3.18 3.48 -8.62
CA PRO A 47 -4.06 2.84 -7.65
C PRO A 47 -4.20 3.62 -6.34
N ALA A 48 -5.43 3.66 -5.81
CA ALA A 48 -5.74 4.45 -4.62
C ALA A 48 -5.67 3.65 -3.30
N ASN A 49 -5.77 2.32 -3.39
CA ASN A 49 -5.80 1.40 -2.26
C ASN A 49 -5.17 0.06 -2.65
N TRP A 50 -5.02 -0.84 -1.67
CA TRP A 50 -4.42 -2.15 -1.88
C TRP A 50 -5.15 -3.01 -2.91
N ASN A 51 -6.48 -3.05 -2.87
CA ASN A 51 -7.26 -3.88 -3.78
C ASN A 51 -7.05 -3.48 -5.25
N ASP A 52 -7.13 -2.17 -5.54
CA ASP A 52 -6.86 -1.63 -6.87
C ASP A 52 -5.42 -1.90 -7.30
N PHE A 53 -4.45 -1.74 -6.38
CA PHE A 53 -3.04 -2.01 -6.63
C PHE A 53 -2.80 -3.49 -6.98
N TYR A 54 -3.34 -4.38 -6.17
CA TYR A 54 -3.22 -5.82 -6.38
C TYR A 54 -3.83 -6.24 -7.74
N CYS A 55 -5.05 -5.78 -8.03
CA CYS A 55 -5.71 -6.07 -9.32
C CYS A 55 -4.93 -5.52 -10.53
N THR A 56 -4.21 -4.40 -10.37
CA THR A 56 -3.43 -3.78 -11.45
C THR A 56 -2.13 -4.52 -11.73
N TYR A 57 -1.43 -4.97 -10.67
CA TYR A 57 -0.04 -5.48 -10.78
C TYR A 57 0.12 -6.95 -10.42
N ARG A 58 -0.96 -7.69 -10.15
CA ARG A 58 -0.88 -9.13 -9.89
C ARG A 58 -0.46 -9.90 -11.13
N PHE A 59 0.34 -10.93 -10.94
CA PHE A 59 0.58 -11.92 -11.98
C PHE A 59 -0.67 -12.81 -12.16
N CYS A 60 -1.15 -12.95 -13.40
CA CYS A 60 -2.27 -13.84 -13.71
C CYS A 60 -2.08 -14.49 -15.08
N GLU A 61 -1.84 -15.80 -15.08
CA GLU A 61 -1.66 -16.58 -16.31
C GLU A 61 -2.99 -16.96 -17.00
N LYS A 62 -4.11 -16.95 -16.27
CA LYS A 62 -5.33 -17.64 -16.72
C LYS A 62 -6.42 -16.77 -17.32
N ASP A 63 -6.47 -15.48 -17.02
CA ASP A 63 -7.69 -14.69 -17.24
C ASP A 63 -7.57 -13.58 -18.30
N GLY A 64 -6.55 -13.63 -19.18
CA GLY A 64 -6.39 -12.63 -20.24
C GLY A 64 -6.16 -11.20 -19.71
N TYR A 65 -5.71 -11.04 -18.47
CA TYR A 65 -5.30 -9.76 -17.92
C TYR A 65 -4.06 -9.24 -18.66
N ASP A 66 -4.04 -7.93 -18.87
CA ASP A 66 -2.91 -7.27 -19.50
C ASP A 66 -1.65 -7.42 -18.63
N LEU A 67 -0.80 -8.42 -18.97
CA LEU A 67 0.47 -8.68 -18.31
C LEU A 67 1.42 -7.48 -18.36
N SER A 68 1.13 -6.50 -19.23
CA SER A 68 1.94 -5.27 -19.33
C SER A 68 1.97 -4.46 -18.05
N MET A 69 0.95 -4.58 -17.18
CA MET A 69 0.93 -3.90 -15.89
C MET A 69 1.82 -4.58 -14.85
N TYR A 70 1.90 -5.91 -14.84
CA TYR A 70 2.84 -6.63 -13.96
C TYR A 70 4.29 -6.22 -14.26
N ASP A 71 4.67 -6.25 -15.53
CA ASP A 71 6.03 -5.89 -15.97
C ASP A 71 6.36 -4.41 -15.71
N ALA A 72 5.35 -3.53 -15.76
CA ALA A 72 5.52 -2.10 -15.51
C ALA A 72 5.51 -1.70 -14.02
N ALA A 73 5.30 -2.65 -13.10
CA ALA A 73 5.11 -2.36 -11.68
C ALA A 73 6.28 -1.59 -11.07
N TYR A 74 7.51 -2.02 -11.34
CA TYR A 74 8.71 -1.38 -10.82
C TYR A 74 8.81 0.08 -11.26
N GLU A 75 8.70 0.33 -12.57
CA GLU A 75 8.83 1.66 -13.17
C GLU A 75 7.73 2.60 -12.67
N HIS A 76 6.49 2.12 -12.58
CA HIS A 76 5.37 2.91 -12.10
C HIS A 76 5.55 3.28 -10.61
N ILE A 77 6.02 2.36 -9.77
CA ILE A 77 6.25 2.61 -8.34
C ILE A 77 7.42 3.57 -8.13
N GLU A 78 8.51 3.42 -8.88
CA GLU A 78 9.64 4.37 -8.81
C GLU A 78 9.23 5.76 -9.32
N ALA A 79 8.45 5.85 -10.41
CA ALA A 79 7.90 7.10 -10.89
C ALA A 79 6.98 7.77 -9.84
N LEU A 80 6.12 6.98 -9.17
CA LEU A 80 5.33 7.49 -8.05
C LEU A 80 6.24 8.08 -6.97
N GLY A 81 7.31 7.36 -6.59
CA GLY A 81 8.29 7.82 -5.61
C GLY A 81 8.98 9.13 -6.00
N GLY A 82 9.15 9.38 -7.30
CA GLY A 82 9.73 10.59 -7.89
C GLY A 82 8.78 11.80 -7.94
N CYS A 83 7.48 11.65 -7.66
CA CYS A 83 6.52 12.75 -7.67
C CYS A 83 6.75 13.70 -6.47
N THR A 84 7.50 14.77 -6.69
CA THR A 84 7.86 15.77 -5.65
C THR A 84 6.86 16.91 -5.51
N ALA A 85 6.00 17.13 -6.52
CA ALA A 85 4.97 18.16 -6.49
C ALA A 85 3.74 17.76 -5.66
N ILE A 86 3.63 16.50 -5.27
CA ILE A 86 2.51 16.00 -4.47
C ILE A 86 2.71 16.40 -3.00
N ASN A 87 1.68 17.00 -2.39
CA ASN A 87 1.70 17.32 -0.96
C ASN A 87 2.03 16.09 -0.12
N ASP A 88 2.97 16.22 0.82
CA ASP A 88 3.47 15.11 1.64
C ASP A 88 2.36 14.37 2.41
N THR A 89 1.36 15.10 2.92
CA THR A 89 0.23 14.49 3.64
C THR A 89 -0.62 13.63 2.70
N LEU A 90 -0.92 14.14 1.50
CA LEU A 90 -1.67 13.40 0.48
C LEU A 90 -0.90 12.16 0.03
N PHE A 91 0.40 12.31 -0.18
CA PHE A 91 1.28 11.21 -0.57
C PHE A 91 1.35 10.12 0.51
N CYS A 92 1.57 10.51 1.77
CA CYS A 92 1.60 9.55 2.89
C CYS A 92 0.26 8.82 3.07
N LYS A 93 -0.88 9.52 2.96
CA LYS A 93 -2.21 8.89 3.00
C LYS A 93 -2.38 7.85 1.89
N ARG A 94 -1.91 8.12 0.67
CA ARG A 94 -1.93 7.18 -0.46
C ARG A 94 -1.10 5.93 -0.15
N LEU A 95 0.14 6.11 0.32
CA LEU A 95 1.00 4.97 0.67
C LEU A 95 0.43 4.12 1.82
N ILE A 96 -0.20 4.75 2.81
CA ILE A 96 -0.90 4.04 3.88
C ILE A 96 -2.06 3.21 3.31
N ALA A 97 -2.90 3.80 2.46
CA ALA A 97 -4.04 3.11 1.85
C ALA A 97 -3.60 1.93 0.96
N LEU A 98 -2.47 2.06 0.26
CA LEU A 98 -1.86 0.98 -0.51
C LEU A 98 -1.27 -0.14 0.36
N SER A 99 -0.93 0.15 1.61
CA SER A 99 -0.28 -0.79 2.54
C SER A 99 -1.27 -1.53 3.44
N VAL A 100 -2.49 -1.00 3.61
CA VAL A 100 -3.51 -1.62 4.45
C VAL A 100 -4.04 -2.88 3.79
N GLY A 101 -3.84 -4.04 4.43
CA GLY A 101 -4.21 -5.35 3.89
C GLY A 101 -3.21 -5.95 2.88
N ALA A 102 -2.09 -5.27 2.62
CA ALA A 102 -1.08 -5.72 1.68
C ALA A 102 -0.29 -6.95 2.18
N SER A 103 0.10 -7.82 1.25
CA SER A 103 0.99 -8.96 1.46
C SER A 103 2.20 -8.89 0.51
N LEU A 104 3.31 -9.60 0.85
CA LEU A 104 4.56 -9.59 0.06
C LEU A 104 4.72 -10.86 -0.79
N GLU A 105 3.64 -11.38 -1.36
CA GLU A 105 3.66 -12.67 -2.08
C GLU A 105 4.24 -12.58 -3.50
N VAL A 106 4.28 -11.37 -4.08
CA VAL A 106 4.76 -11.11 -5.45
C VAL A 106 5.63 -9.85 -5.51
N ASP A 107 6.22 -9.55 -6.67
CA ASP A 107 7.23 -8.49 -6.81
C ASP A 107 6.71 -7.08 -6.57
N ALA A 108 5.55 -6.73 -7.13
CA ALA A 108 5.02 -5.37 -7.02
C ALA A 108 4.82 -4.90 -5.56
N PRO A 109 4.26 -5.71 -4.64
CA PRO A 109 4.23 -5.38 -3.21
C PRO A 109 5.62 -5.15 -2.59
N ASN A 110 6.65 -5.86 -3.04
CA ASN A 110 8.03 -5.66 -2.55
C ASN A 110 8.57 -4.29 -2.96
N TYR A 111 8.30 -3.84 -4.20
CA TYR A 111 8.69 -2.49 -4.65
C TYR A 111 7.93 -1.42 -3.88
N LEU A 112 6.60 -1.61 -3.67
CA LEU A 112 5.78 -0.72 -2.86
C LEU A 112 6.31 -0.63 -1.42
N HIS A 113 6.65 -1.76 -0.80
CA HIS A 113 7.23 -1.82 0.54
C HIS A 113 8.52 -0.98 0.62
N GLY A 114 9.41 -1.10 -0.37
CA GLY A 114 10.61 -0.27 -0.47
C GLY A 114 10.31 1.23 -0.53
N LEU A 115 9.31 1.64 -1.31
CA LEU A 115 8.87 3.04 -1.41
C LEU A 115 8.29 3.54 -0.06
N VAL A 116 7.46 2.74 0.61
CA VAL A 116 6.88 3.07 1.93
C VAL A 116 8.00 3.27 2.96
N HIS A 117 9.01 2.38 3.00
CA HIS A 117 10.15 2.52 3.90
C HIS A 117 10.98 3.78 3.62
N ARG A 118 11.30 4.07 2.36
CA ARG A 118 12.01 5.30 1.98
C ARG A 118 11.25 6.54 2.46
N ARG A 119 9.94 6.59 2.21
CA ARG A 119 9.12 7.75 2.57
C ARG A 119 8.92 7.87 4.09
N MET A 120 8.75 6.75 4.81
CA MET A 120 8.69 6.75 6.28
C MET A 120 9.98 7.34 6.88
N LYS A 121 11.16 6.98 6.37
CA LYS A 121 12.43 7.55 6.82
C LYS A 121 12.52 9.06 6.58
N GLN A 122 12.03 9.53 5.44
CA GLN A 122 12.10 10.95 5.06
C GLN A 122 11.06 11.81 5.77
N LYS A 123 9.85 11.28 6.01
CA LYS A 123 8.66 12.03 6.43
C LYS A 123 7.93 11.36 7.61
N SER A 124 8.67 10.79 8.56
CA SER A 124 8.11 9.98 9.65
C SER A 124 7.03 10.72 10.46
N ASP A 125 7.19 12.03 10.74
CA ASP A 125 6.21 12.77 11.52
C ASP A 125 4.86 12.91 10.80
N ILE A 126 4.88 13.10 9.47
CA ILE A 126 3.68 13.17 8.64
C ILE A 126 3.03 11.79 8.54
N PHE A 127 3.83 10.73 8.33
CA PHE A 127 3.32 9.36 8.33
C PHE A 127 2.61 9.01 9.62
N MET A 128 3.24 9.27 10.77
CA MET A 128 2.67 8.98 12.08
C MET A 128 1.41 9.78 12.35
N TYR A 129 1.35 11.04 11.91
CA TYR A 129 0.13 11.83 11.97
C TYR A 129 -0.99 11.20 11.12
N CYS A 130 -0.71 10.85 9.85
CA CYS A 130 -1.70 10.22 8.97
C CYS A 130 -2.19 8.87 9.52
N LEU A 131 -1.28 8.02 10.03
CA LEU A 131 -1.61 6.75 10.67
C LEU A 131 -2.49 6.93 11.91
N SER A 132 -2.28 7.99 12.69
CA SER A 132 -3.11 8.25 13.88
C SER A 132 -4.56 8.60 13.54
N GLN A 133 -4.86 8.96 12.29
CA GLN A 133 -6.19 9.36 11.83
C GLN A 133 -7.02 8.20 11.23
N ILE A 134 -6.44 7.01 11.08
CA ILE A 134 -7.14 5.84 10.55
C ILE A 134 -7.57 4.87 11.66
N GLU A 135 -8.46 3.95 11.34
CA GLU A 135 -8.98 2.95 12.27
C GLU A 135 -7.87 2.05 12.85
N ARG A 136 -8.08 1.55 14.06
CA ARG A 136 -7.12 0.70 14.79
C ARG A 136 -6.76 -0.58 14.04
N GLY A 137 -7.75 -1.20 13.37
CA GLY A 137 -7.54 -2.38 12.53
C GLY A 137 -6.61 -2.08 11.35
N HIS A 138 -6.85 -0.98 10.64
CA HIS A 138 -6.01 -0.53 9.53
C HIS A 138 -4.60 -0.14 9.98
N GLN A 139 -4.45 0.45 11.18
CA GLN A 139 -3.10 0.68 11.74
C GLN A 139 -2.34 -0.62 11.96
N MET A 140 -3.02 -1.67 12.46
CA MET A 140 -2.40 -2.99 12.64
C MET A 140 -1.96 -3.58 11.30
N GLN A 141 -2.84 -3.58 10.30
CA GLN A 141 -2.54 -4.08 8.94
C GLN A 141 -1.38 -3.32 8.30
N PHE A 142 -1.33 -1.99 8.44
CA PHE A 142 -0.20 -1.19 7.99
C PHE A 142 1.11 -1.64 8.66
N TRP A 143 1.13 -1.80 9.98
CA TRP A 143 2.33 -2.22 10.70
C TRP A 143 2.76 -3.64 10.34
N GLN A 144 1.81 -4.54 10.07
CA GLN A 144 2.11 -5.88 9.57
C GLN A 144 2.83 -5.81 8.22
N PHE A 145 2.32 -5.03 7.28
CA PHE A 145 2.99 -4.82 5.99
C PHE A 145 4.35 -4.14 6.16
N TYR A 146 4.43 -3.04 6.91
CA TYR A 146 5.66 -2.26 7.11
C TYR A 146 6.78 -3.07 7.77
N LEU A 147 6.45 -3.92 8.73
CA LEU A 147 7.40 -4.72 9.49
C LEU A 147 7.68 -6.09 8.85
N SER A 148 6.95 -6.47 7.79
CA SER A 148 7.18 -7.73 7.08
C SER A 148 8.55 -7.73 6.40
N ARG A 149 9.15 -8.93 6.24
CA ARG A 149 10.45 -9.05 5.60
C ARG A 149 10.30 -8.98 4.09
N ILE A 150 11.07 -8.13 3.45
CA ILE A 150 11.42 -8.33 2.05
C ILE A 150 12.33 -9.57 1.99
N VAL A 151 12.16 -10.41 0.99
CA VAL A 151 13.04 -11.56 0.74
C VAL A 151 14.49 -11.05 0.73
N GLY A 152 15.30 -11.45 1.72
CA GLY A 152 16.71 -11.04 1.87
C GLY A 152 17.00 -9.83 2.76
N GLY A 153 15.98 -9.12 3.29
CA GLY A 153 16.17 -8.00 4.21
C GLY A 153 15.26 -8.08 5.44
N ALA A 154 15.82 -8.18 6.63
CA ALA A 154 15.04 -7.98 7.84
C ALA A 154 14.78 -6.48 8.00
N THR A 155 13.52 -6.08 8.31
CA THR A 155 13.30 -4.75 8.93
C THR A 155 14.19 -4.72 10.15
N ASP A 156 15.16 -3.82 10.12
CA ASP A 156 16.18 -3.79 11.14
C ASP A 156 15.52 -3.54 12.51
N LYS A 157 15.82 -4.40 13.46
CA LYS A 157 15.41 -4.24 14.86
C LYS A 157 15.73 -2.83 15.38
N SER A 158 16.75 -2.19 14.83
CA SER A 158 17.12 -0.82 15.13
C SER A 158 16.08 0.19 14.65
N GLU A 159 15.52 0.00 13.46
CA GLU A 159 14.47 0.88 12.90
C GLU A 159 13.19 0.81 13.72
N PHE A 160 12.73 -0.41 14.07
CA PHE A 160 11.60 -0.60 14.97
C PHE A 160 11.84 0.15 16.31
N LYS A 161 13.00 -0.08 16.95
CA LYS A 161 13.33 0.56 18.22
C LYS A 161 13.37 2.07 18.11
N ALA A 162 13.93 2.62 17.05
CA ALA A 162 14.04 4.06 16.82
C ALA A 162 12.65 4.70 16.66
N LEU A 163 11.78 4.13 15.82
CA LEU A 163 10.42 4.61 15.63
C LEU A 163 9.61 4.52 16.93
N HIS A 164 9.66 3.37 17.61
CA HIS A 164 8.96 3.17 18.87
C HIS A 164 9.41 4.18 19.94
N ALA A 165 10.72 4.36 20.12
CA ALA A 165 11.27 5.31 21.09
C ALA A 165 10.86 6.75 20.77
N LYS A 166 10.91 7.15 19.49
CA LYS A 166 10.55 8.50 19.03
C LYS A 166 9.08 8.84 19.30
N TYR A 167 8.17 7.87 19.08
CA TYR A 167 6.73 8.17 19.02
C TYR A 167 5.90 7.65 20.21
N LYS A 168 6.46 6.81 21.12
CA LYS A 168 5.71 6.20 22.21
C LYS A 168 5.03 7.19 23.17
N LYS A 169 5.56 8.39 23.32
CA LYS A 169 4.94 9.43 24.16
C LYS A 169 3.78 10.13 23.45
N LYS A 170 3.90 10.35 22.14
CA LYS A 170 2.90 11.09 21.35
C LYS A 170 1.74 10.21 20.91
N TYR A 171 2.02 8.93 20.59
CA TYR A 171 1.05 7.98 20.05
C TYR A 171 1.12 6.62 20.78
N PRO A 172 0.88 6.56 22.12
CA PRO A 172 1.16 5.38 22.93
C PRO A 172 0.42 4.12 22.44
N ASP A 173 -0.87 4.23 22.14
CA ASP A 173 -1.68 3.09 21.71
C ASP A 173 -1.34 2.60 20.29
N MET A 174 -0.94 3.50 19.40
CA MET A 174 -0.46 3.12 18.07
C MET A 174 0.90 2.40 18.17
N MET A 175 1.78 2.82 19.06
CA MET A 175 3.07 2.14 19.30
C MET A 175 2.90 0.78 19.97
N LYS A 176 1.90 0.58 20.82
CA LYS A 176 1.53 -0.75 21.32
C LYS A 176 1.12 -1.68 20.15
N ARG A 177 0.29 -1.19 19.20
CA ARG A 177 -0.08 -1.97 18.01
C ARG A 177 1.13 -2.30 17.12
N MET A 178 2.02 -1.35 16.91
CA MET A 178 3.29 -1.58 16.22
C MET A 178 4.12 -2.68 16.91
N ALA A 179 4.20 -2.68 18.24
CA ALA A 179 4.93 -3.70 18.99
C ALA A 179 4.29 -5.08 18.84
N VAL A 180 2.96 -5.18 18.92
CA VAL A 180 2.23 -6.43 18.71
C VAL A 180 2.45 -6.96 17.26
N ALA A 181 2.39 -6.09 16.25
CA ALA A 181 2.68 -6.49 14.88
C ALA A 181 4.12 -7.01 14.72
N TYR A 182 5.09 -6.38 15.37
CA TYR A 182 6.49 -6.80 15.37
C TYR A 182 6.68 -8.17 16.02
N GLU A 183 6.07 -8.40 17.20
CA GLU A 183 6.13 -9.68 17.92
C GLU A 183 5.48 -10.81 17.13
N ASN A 184 4.28 -10.59 16.57
CA ASN A 184 3.59 -11.56 15.74
C ASN A 184 4.45 -12.01 14.57
N PHE A 185 5.11 -11.07 13.92
CA PHE A 185 6.00 -11.36 12.81
C PHE A 185 7.19 -12.23 13.24
N HIS A 186 7.84 -11.92 14.36
CA HIS A 186 8.99 -12.66 14.88
C HIS A 186 8.62 -14.06 15.39
N ASN A 187 7.41 -14.25 15.87
CA ASN A 187 6.89 -15.54 16.35
C ASN A 187 6.31 -16.41 15.21
N GLY A 188 6.43 -15.99 13.96
CA GLY A 188 5.94 -16.75 12.80
C GLY A 188 4.41 -16.80 12.68
N VAL A 189 3.70 -15.90 13.37
CA VAL A 189 2.26 -15.73 13.21
C VAL A 189 2.01 -15.00 11.90
N LEU A 190 1.83 -15.77 10.83
CA LEU A 190 1.41 -15.23 9.53
C LEU A 190 -0.06 -14.84 9.62
N PHE A 191 -0.36 -13.56 9.57
CA PHE A 191 -1.71 -13.10 9.29
C PHE A 191 -1.96 -13.24 7.80
N ILE A 192 -2.70 -14.29 7.43
CA ILE A 192 -3.35 -14.37 6.12
C ILE A 192 -4.38 -13.24 6.14
N SER A 193 -4.25 -12.26 5.24
CA SER A 193 -5.24 -11.19 5.14
C SER A 193 -6.60 -11.82 4.88
N ASP A 194 -7.67 -11.30 5.47
CA ASP A 194 -9.05 -11.79 5.26
C ASP A 194 -9.48 -11.71 3.78
N PHE A 195 -8.70 -11.00 2.96
CA PHE A 195 -8.85 -10.92 1.51
C PHE A 195 -8.76 -12.31 0.83
N TYR A 196 -7.84 -13.19 1.26
CA TYR A 196 -7.70 -14.54 0.68
C TYR A 196 -8.70 -15.55 1.22
N ARG A 197 -9.42 -15.27 2.31
CA ARG A 197 -10.47 -16.16 2.82
C ARG A 197 -11.79 -16.05 2.04
N ASN A 198 -11.94 -15.02 1.20
CA ASN A 198 -13.16 -14.73 0.44
C ASN A 198 -12.96 -14.85 -1.09
N LEU A 199 -11.83 -15.37 -1.56
CA LEU A 199 -11.57 -15.80 -2.95
C LEU A 199 -11.73 -17.31 -3.09
#